data_0d6faa204a835cd0ca431473a7e4aaaa
#
_entry.id   0d6faa204a835cd0ca431473a7e4aaaa
#
_cell.length_a   1.000
_cell.length_b   1.000
_cell.length_c   1.000
_cell.angle_alpha   90.00
_cell.angle_beta   90.00
_cell.angle_gamma   90.00
#
_symmetry.space_group_name_H-M   'P 1'
#
loop_
_entity.id
_entity.type
_entity.pdbx_description
1 polymer ?
#
loop_
_entity_poly.entity_id
_entity_poly.type
_entity_poly.pdbx_seq_one_letter_code
_entity_poly.pdbx_strand_id
1 'polypeptide(L)'
;MEKNYGAATMISQVNSKFNDGPVYLHIDGKTMYLASQGHESLGGYDIFVSKKEQGVWSRPVNLGYPINTPYDDFFFAATANGKYAYISSNREGGSGGFDLYKVTFWGPAKEPIVDLEDYLLASIAKPIK
;
A
#
# COMPACT_ATOMS: atom_id res chain seq x y z
N MET A 1 17.81 -1.00 -33.09
CA MET A 1 17.35 -1.87 -31.98
C MET A 1 15.84 -1.78 -31.87
N GLU A 2 15.20 -2.90 -31.84
CA GLU A 2 13.76 -2.93 -31.70
C GLU A 2 13.37 -2.68 -30.25
N LYS A 3 12.26 -1.99 -30.07
CA LYS A 3 11.71 -1.76 -28.74
C LYS A 3 10.86 -2.96 -28.34
N ASN A 4 11.06 -3.42 -27.11
CA ASN A 4 10.28 -4.54 -26.56
C ASN A 4 9.18 -4.08 -25.62
N TYR A 5 8.89 -2.79 -25.57
CA TYR A 5 7.88 -2.23 -24.69
C TYR A 5 7.21 -1.04 -25.38
N GLY A 6 5.98 -0.80 -24.98
CA GLY A 6 5.23 0.32 -25.53
C GLY A 6 5.49 1.59 -24.74
N ALA A 7 4.72 2.61 -25.06
CA ALA A 7 4.78 3.88 -24.36
C ALA A 7 4.17 3.73 -22.96
N ALA A 8 4.66 4.55 -22.03
CA ALA A 8 4.05 4.61 -20.70
C ALA A 8 2.67 5.25 -20.80
N THR A 9 1.71 4.68 -20.10
CA THR A 9 0.36 5.21 -20.08
C THR A 9 -0.06 5.48 -18.63
N MET A 10 -0.91 6.50 -18.47
CA MET A 10 -1.39 6.88 -17.15
C MET A 10 -2.51 5.96 -16.71
N ILE A 11 -2.45 5.53 -15.44
CA ILE A 11 -3.52 4.72 -14.86
C ILE A 11 -4.45 5.67 -14.11
N SER A 12 -5.40 6.23 -14.84
CA SER A 12 -6.22 7.32 -14.31
C SER A 12 -7.05 6.91 -13.08
N GLN A 13 -7.40 5.64 -12.97
CA GLN A 13 -8.21 5.17 -11.84
C GLN A 13 -7.51 5.31 -10.50
N VAL A 14 -6.17 5.26 -10.49
CA VAL A 14 -5.42 5.30 -9.24
C VAL A 14 -4.65 6.60 -9.03
N ASN A 15 -4.58 7.46 -10.04
CA ASN A 15 -3.87 8.72 -9.92
C ASN A 15 -4.72 9.78 -9.25
N SER A 16 -4.07 10.70 -8.53
CA SER A 16 -4.73 11.82 -7.88
C SER A 16 -4.27 13.14 -8.49
N LYS A 17 -4.80 14.23 -7.98
CA LYS A 17 -4.36 15.59 -8.39
C LYS A 17 -3.07 15.99 -7.70
N PHE A 18 -2.66 15.24 -6.69
CA PHE A 18 -1.48 15.55 -5.90
C PHE A 18 -0.37 14.58 -6.26
N ASN A 19 0.68 14.56 -5.45
CA ASN A 19 1.80 13.67 -5.72
C ASN A 19 1.41 12.24 -5.43
N ASP A 20 1.66 11.37 -6.40
CA ASP A 20 1.50 9.94 -6.25
C ASP A 20 2.89 9.34 -6.22
N GLY A 21 3.17 8.55 -5.21
CA GLY A 21 4.52 8.08 -4.93
C GLY A 21 4.75 6.64 -5.37
N PRO A 22 5.62 5.94 -4.65
CA PRO A 22 5.97 4.57 -5.02
C PRO A 22 4.78 3.63 -5.01
N VAL A 23 4.87 2.62 -5.85
CA VAL A 23 3.83 1.62 -6.00
C VAL A 23 4.45 0.24 -5.84
N TYR A 24 3.69 -0.67 -5.28
CA TYR A 24 4.06 -2.07 -5.16
C TYR A 24 2.92 -2.94 -5.67
N LEU A 25 3.21 -3.72 -6.72
CA LEU A 25 2.23 -4.66 -7.26
C LEU A 25 2.44 -6.00 -6.56
N HIS A 26 1.41 -6.46 -5.87
CA HIS A 26 1.48 -7.73 -5.16
C HIS A 26 1.63 -8.89 -6.15
N ILE A 27 2.18 -10.00 -5.67
CA ILE A 27 2.48 -11.14 -6.51
C ILE A 27 1.22 -11.72 -7.17
N ASP A 28 0.03 -11.45 -6.60
CA ASP A 28 -1.21 -11.92 -7.21
C ASP A 28 -1.56 -11.18 -8.50
N GLY A 29 -0.87 -10.08 -8.80
CA GLY A 29 -1.12 -9.29 -10.00
C GLY A 29 -2.41 -8.51 -9.98
N LYS A 30 -3.15 -8.54 -8.88
CA LYS A 30 -4.47 -7.93 -8.78
C LYS A 30 -4.58 -6.93 -7.64
N THR A 31 -3.52 -6.78 -6.84
CA THR A 31 -3.50 -5.89 -5.69
C THR A 31 -2.32 -4.95 -5.81
N MET A 32 -2.59 -3.67 -5.77
CA MET A 32 -1.56 -2.64 -5.88
C MET A 32 -1.59 -1.78 -4.61
N TYR A 33 -0.43 -1.62 -3.99
CA TYR A 33 -0.28 -0.68 -2.88
C TYR A 33 0.46 0.54 -3.39
N LEU A 34 0.00 1.71 -3.03
CA LEU A 34 0.61 2.94 -3.50
C LEU A 34 0.62 3.99 -2.40
N ALA A 35 1.63 4.83 -2.42
CA ALA A 35 1.69 5.98 -1.54
C ALA A 35 1.21 7.20 -2.30
N SER A 36 0.41 8.04 -1.66
CA SER A 36 -0.13 9.21 -2.32
C SER A 36 -0.44 10.30 -1.31
N GLN A 37 -0.30 11.54 -1.74
CA GLN A 37 -0.76 12.69 -0.96
C GLN A 37 -2.20 13.05 -1.27
N GLY A 38 -2.79 12.37 -2.25
CA GLY A 38 -4.18 12.58 -2.64
C GLY A 38 -5.10 11.51 -2.07
N HIS A 39 -6.24 11.31 -2.74
CA HIS A 39 -7.21 10.29 -2.36
C HIS A 39 -7.64 10.36 -0.90
N GLU A 40 -7.72 11.60 -0.35
CA GLU A 40 -8.13 11.80 1.04
C GLU A 40 -7.12 11.21 2.03
N SER A 41 -5.85 11.54 1.84
CA SER A 41 -4.83 11.12 2.79
C SER A 41 -5.05 11.81 4.15
N LEU A 42 -4.59 11.14 5.22
CA LEU A 42 -4.73 11.66 6.58
C LEU A 42 -3.57 12.56 6.98
N GLY A 43 -2.48 12.49 6.29
CA GLY A 43 -1.28 13.28 6.60
C GLY A 43 -0.58 13.64 5.31
N GLY A 44 0.73 13.44 5.25
CA GLY A 44 1.47 13.60 4.01
C GLY A 44 1.15 12.46 3.07
N TYR A 45 2.14 11.63 2.80
CA TYR A 45 1.90 10.40 2.03
C TYR A 45 1.26 9.36 2.93
N ASP A 46 0.20 8.76 2.44
CA ASP A 46 -0.42 7.60 3.06
C ASP A 46 -0.39 6.43 2.11
N ILE A 47 -0.53 5.23 2.66
CA ILE A 47 -0.58 4.02 1.86
C ILE A 47 -2.03 3.69 1.53
N PHE A 48 -2.27 3.44 0.26
CA PHE A 48 -3.57 3.08 -0.26
C PHE A 48 -3.48 1.72 -0.96
N VAL A 49 -4.60 1.09 -1.11
CA VAL A 49 -4.68 -0.17 -1.86
C VAL A 49 -5.73 -0.05 -2.94
N SER A 50 -5.41 -0.60 -4.11
CA SER A 50 -6.35 -0.70 -5.22
C SER A 50 -6.38 -2.14 -5.69
N LYS A 51 -7.54 -2.60 -6.10
CA LYS A 51 -7.71 -3.96 -6.61
C LYS A 51 -8.15 -3.93 -8.05
N LYS A 52 -7.64 -4.87 -8.82
CA LYS A 52 -7.96 -4.99 -10.22
C LYS A 52 -9.08 -6.01 -10.39
N GLU A 53 -10.18 -5.57 -10.97
CA GLU A 53 -11.32 -6.41 -11.25
C GLU A 53 -11.73 -6.21 -12.69
N GLN A 54 -11.83 -7.30 -13.43
CA GLN A 54 -12.21 -7.26 -14.83
C GLN A 54 -11.35 -6.28 -15.63
N GLY A 55 -10.04 -6.30 -15.33
CA GLY A 55 -9.09 -5.46 -16.04
C GLY A 55 -9.03 -4.01 -15.61
N VAL A 56 -9.80 -3.61 -14.60
CA VAL A 56 -9.89 -2.23 -14.17
C VAL A 56 -9.47 -2.10 -12.71
N TRP A 57 -8.60 -1.13 -12.41
CA TRP A 57 -8.18 -0.84 -11.04
C TRP A 57 -9.28 -0.06 -10.33
N SER A 58 -9.55 -0.45 -9.08
CA SER A 58 -10.54 0.24 -8.27
C SER A 58 -9.99 1.57 -7.78
N ARG A 59 -10.88 2.43 -7.28
CA ARG A 59 -10.46 3.64 -6.60
C ARG A 59 -9.64 3.24 -5.38
N PRO A 60 -8.48 3.89 -5.14
CA PRO A 60 -7.63 3.56 -3.99
C PRO A 60 -8.36 3.80 -2.67
N VAL A 61 -8.12 2.89 -1.73
CA VAL A 61 -8.69 2.95 -0.39
C VAL A 61 -7.56 3.11 0.61
N ASN A 62 -7.68 4.07 1.51
CA ASN A 62 -6.70 4.33 2.56
C ASN A 62 -6.64 3.13 3.50
N LEU A 63 -5.45 2.63 3.81
CA LEU A 63 -5.30 1.49 4.70
C LEU A 63 -5.58 1.85 6.16
N GLY A 64 -5.57 3.12 6.50
CA GLY A 64 -5.92 3.56 7.83
C GLY A 64 -4.85 3.28 8.88
N TYR A 65 -5.13 3.74 10.09
CA TYR A 65 -4.29 3.49 11.24
C TYR A 65 -4.43 2.01 11.66
N PRO A 66 -3.37 1.33 12.10
CA PRO A 66 -2.05 1.88 12.43
C PRO A 66 -1.04 1.82 11.28
N ILE A 67 -1.43 1.38 10.10
CA ILE A 67 -0.51 1.36 8.97
C ILE A 67 -0.16 2.79 8.60
N ASN A 68 -1.17 3.63 8.41
CA ASN A 68 -0.95 5.04 8.11
C ASN A 68 -0.95 5.88 9.37
N THR A 69 -0.15 6.95 9.36
CA THR A 69 0.01 7.90 10.46
C THR A 69 -0.16 9.31 9.91
N PRO A 70 -0.21 10.35 10.77
CA PRO A 70 -0.21 11.72 10.27
C PRO A 70 1.08 12.14 9.58
N TYR A 71 2.12 11.34 9.68
CA TYR A 71 3.40 11.60 9.00
C TYR A 71 3.42 10.97 7.62
N ASP A 72 4.58 10.92 6.99
CA ASP A 72 4.69 10.33 5.66
C ASP A 72 4.89 8.83 5.77
N ASP A 73 4.00 8.08 5.18
CA ASP A 73 4.08 6.64 5.06
C ASP A 73 4.28 6.38 3.58
N PHE A 74 5.52 6.02 3.21
CA PHE A 74 5.94 6.22 1.83
C PHE A 74 6.04 4.96 1.01
N PHE A 75 6.17 3.79 1.61
CA PHE A 75 6.27 2.56 0.85
C PHE A 75 5.71 1.40 1.65
N PHE A 76 5.06 0.49 0.96
CA PHE A 76 4.41 -0.66 1.60
C PHE A 76 4.61 -1.88 0.70
N ALA A 77 5.16 -2.94 1.26
CA ALA A 77 5.35 -4.19 0.52
C ALA A 77 4.86 -5.34 1.39
N ALA A 78 3.86 -6.05 0.91
CA ALA A 78 3.29 -7.20 1.60
C ALA A 78 3.96 -8.48 1.13
N THR A 79 4.12 -9.43 2.06
CA THR A 79 4.64 -10.75 1.69
C THR A 79 3.58 -11.55 0.96
N ALA A 80 4.03 -12.52 0.17
CA ALA A 80 3.12 -13.30 -0.67
C ALA A 80 2.05 -14.02 0.14
N ASN A 81 2.39 -14.49 1.33
CA ASN A 81 1.44 -15.22 2.16
C ASN A 81 0.53 -14.30 2.98
N GLY A 82 0.68 -12.97 2.83
CA GLY A 82 -0.14 -12.03 3.55
C GLY A 82 0.10 -11.96 5.05
N LYS A 83 1.22 -12.50 5.52
CA LYS A 83 1.48 -12.56 6.95
C LYS A 83 2.23 -11.33 7.46
N TYR A 84 3.05 -10.72 6.62
CA TYR A 84 3.86 -9.58 7.00
C TYR A 84 3.81 -8.52 5.93
N ALA A 85 4.13 -7.30 6.33
CA ALA A 85 4.38 -6.21 5.40
C ALA A 85 5.49 -5.34 5.98
N TYR A 86 6.11 -4.56 5.11
CA TYR A 86 7.17 -3.63 5.50
C TYR A 86 6.79 -2.24 5.01
N ILE A 87 6.99 -1.25 5.87
CA ILE A 87 6.62 0.13 5.58
C ILE A 87 7.84 1.01 5.79
N SER A 88 8.02 1.98 4.89
CA SER A 88 8.97 3.06 5.10
C SER A 88 8.20 4.28 5.57
N SER A 89 8.54 4.82 6.74
CA SER A 89 7.77 5.89 7.36
C SER A 89 8.67 6.78 8.19
N ASN A 90 8.36 8.08 8.23
CA ASN A 90 9.04 9.00 9.13
C ASN A 90 8.23 9.31 10.38
N ARG A 91 7.39 8.36 10.78
CA ARG A 91 6.54 8.50 11.97
C ARG A 91 7.35 8.74 13.22
N GLU A 92 6.68 9.30 14.22
CA GLU A 92 7.31 9.61 15.49
C GLU A 92 7.85 8.36 16.17
N GLY A 93 8.99 8.48 16.82
CA GLY A 93 9.60 7.37 17.55
C GLY A 93 10.64 6.61 16.76
N GLY A 94 10.90 7.00 15.52
CA GLY A 94 11.94 6.36 14.72
C GLY A 94 13.33 6.87 15.07
N SER A 95 14.33 6.30 14.42
CA SER A 95 15.72 6.63 14.72
C SER A 95 16.34 7.55 13.68
N GLY A 96 15.66 7.82 12.58
CA GLY A 96 16.17 8.70 11.54
C GLY A 96 15.03 9.45 10.88
N GLY A 97 15.20 9.83 9.62
CA GLY A 97 14.12 10.40 8.84
C GLY A 97 13.09 9.33 8.55
N PHE A 98 13.33 8.56 7.50
CA PHE A 98 12.51 7.39 7.21
C PHE A 98 13.15 6.16 7.81
N ASP A 99 12.34 5.36 8.48
CA ASP A 99 12.76 4.09 9.05
C ASP A 99 11.87 2.98 8.51
N LEU A 100 12.35 1.75 8.60
CA LEU A 100 11.61 0.59 8.14
C LEU A 100 10.88 -0.04 9.31
N TYR A 101 9.61 -0.31 9.11
CA TYR A 101 8.76 -0.94 10.12
C TYR A 101 8.19 -2.22 9.55
N LYS A 102 8.07 -3.23 10.40
CA LYS A 102 7.46 -4.50 10.04
C LYS A 102 6.06 -4.56 10.63
N VAL A 103 5.11 -4.89 9.80
CA VAL A 103 3.74 -5.13 10.22
C VAL A 103 3.51 -6.63 10.23
N THR A 104 2.96 -7.13 11.32
CA THR A 104 2.57 -8.53 11.41
C THR A 104 1.06 -8.59 11.43
N PHE A 105 0.48 -9.36 10.52
CA PHE A 105 -0.97 -9.55 10.50
C PHE A 105 -1.30 -10.76 11.37
N TRP A 106 -2.18 -10.55 12.34
CA TRP A 106 -2.57 -11.59 13.28
C TRP A 106 -3.78 -12.33 12.73
N GLY A 107 -3.68 -13.61 12.67
CA GLY A 107 -4.68 -14.47 12.13
C GLY A 107 -4.05 -15.65 11.44
N PRO A 108 -4.84 -16.55 10.90
CA PRO A 108 -4.29 -17.69 10.19
C PRO A 108 -3.51 -17.26 8.95
N ALA A 109 -2.43 -17.97 8.65
CA ALA A 109 -1.70 -17.76 7.42
C ALA A 109 -2.62 -18.06 6.24
N LYS A 110 -2.55 -17.23 5.20
CA LYS A 110 -3.43 -17.34 4.06
C LYS A 110 -2.65 -17.26 2.77
N GLU A 111 -3.34 -17.61 1.69
CA GLU A 111 -2.85 -17.28 0.36
C GLU A 111 -2.67 -15.77 0.25
N PRO A 112 -2.03 -15.28 -0.81
CA PRO A 112 -1.86 -13.84 -0.98
C PRO A 112 -3.15 -13.08 -0.75
N ILE A 113 -3.04 -11.87 -0.24
CA ILE A 113 -4.19 -11.05 0.13
C ILE A 113 -5.03 -10.79 -1.12
N VAL A 114 -6.28 -11.21 -1.07
CA VAL A 114 -7.21 -11.01 -2.17
C VAL A 114 -8.49 -10.33 -1.73
N ASP A 115 -8.70 -10.21 -0.42
CA ASP A 115 -9.88 -9.58 0.15
C ASP A 115 -9.44 -8.41 1.00
N LEU A 116 -9.81 -7.20 0.55
CA LEU A 116 -9.41 -5.98 1.23
C LEU A 116 -9.95 -5.92 2.65
N GLU A 117 -11.19 -6.34 2.84
CA GLU A 117 -11.82 -6.27 4.15
C GLU A 117 -11.09 -7.15 5.15
N ASP A 118 -10.79 -8.39 4.77
CA ASP A 118 -10.04 -9.29 5.63
C ASP A 118 -8.66 -8.71 5.96
N TYR A 119 -8.03 -8.11 4.97
CA TYR A 119 -6.72 -7.51 5.15
C TYR A 119 -6.77 -6.35 6.14
N LEU A 120 -7.73 -5.47 5.99
CA LEU A 120 -7.86 -4.32 6.88
C LEU A 120 -8.20 -4.75 8.30
N LEU A 121 -9.06 -5.73 8.46
CA LEU A 121 -9.38 -6.25 9.78
C LEU A 121 -8.16 -6.83 10.47
N ALA A 122 -7.36 -7.60 9.74
CA ALA A 122 -6.14 -8.18 10.28
C ALA A 122 -5.15 -7.10 10.70
N SER A 123 -5.02 -6.05 9.91
CA SER A 123 -4.06 -4.99 10.19
C SER A 123 -4.50 -4.10 11.35
N ILE A 124 -5.80 -3.95 11.57
CA ILE A 124 -6.33 -3.11 12.65
C ILE A 124 -6.35 -3.86 13.97
N ALA A 125 -6.47 -5.18 13.95
CA ALA A 125 -6.56 -6.00 15.17
C ALA A 125 -5.36 -5.84 16.08
N LYS A 126 -4.17 -5.57 15.53
CA LYS A 126 -2.94 -5.42 16.30
C LYS A 126 -2.18 -4.21 15.80
N PRO A 127 -1.60 -3.43 16.72
CA PRO A 127 -0.78 -2.29 16.31
C PRO A 127 0.54 -2.75 15.73
N ILE A 128 1.15 -1.86 14.97
CA ILE A 128 2.50 -2.07 14.45
C ILE A 128 3.49 -1.97 15.60
N LYS A 129 4.44 -2.87 15.60
CA LYS A 129 5.49 -2.90 16.62
C LYS A 129 6.81 -2.47 16.05
#